data_2865544fa054d4eea9183e55c3a182c2
#
_entry.id   2865544fa054d4eea9183e55c3a182c2
#
_cell.length_a   1.000
_cell.length_b   1.000
_cell.length_c   1.000
_cell.angle_alpha   90.00
_cell.angle_beta   90.00
_cell.angle_gamma   90.00
#
_symmetry.space_group_name_H-M   'P 1'
#
loop_
_entity.id
_entity.type
_entity.pdbx_description
1 polymer ?
#
loop_
_entity_poly.entity_id
_entity_poly.type
_entity_poly.pdbx_seq_one_letter_code
_entity_poly.pdbx_strand_id
1 'polypeptide(L)'
;MIKFDGFSIPDNQRLIASVMVLKAASAKAKAALLSGDLTHFRTWFDGTGKNAHLMKVSSIVKEIDDAIRSRPITFANATGNAIERKEQGLCGYVWLMRNPGVGDQFSKMIHVGSGMRILIVPGTHGGNINNLAETMYHELSHKVGGTKDITYDVNTCKRNALLTPQQAALNAENYNRFLGEYIN
;
A
#
# COMPACT_ATOMS: atom_id res chain seq x y z
N MET A 1 -4.11 16.03 5.26
CA MET A 1 -2.82 16.73 4.99
C MET A 1 -1.69 15.71 5.01
N ILE A 2 -0.84 15.67 3.97
CA ILE A 2 0.31 14.75 3.89
C ILE A 2 1.56 15.51 4.35
N LYS A 3 2.36 14.87 5.21
CA LYS A 3 3.63 15.38 5.74
C LYS A 3 4.76 14.40 5.44
N PHE A 4 5.96 14.91 5.29
CA PHE A 4 7.19 14.14 5.11
C PHE A 4 8.14 14.46 6.28
N ASP A 5 8.69 13.42 6.90
CA ASP A 5 9.49 13.52 8.11
C ASP A 5 10.85 12.84 7.94
N GLY A 6 11.94 13.57 8.15
CA GLY A 6 13.31 13.06 8.12
C GLY A 6 13.91 12.80 6.74
N PHE A 7 13.32 13.32 5.66
CA PHE A 7 13.86 13.17 4.31
C PHE A 7 14.75 14.33 3.89
N SER A 8 15.71 14.06 3.00
CA SER A 8 16.49 15.09 2.32
C SER A 8 15.60 15.94 1.39
N ILE A 9 16.07 17.11 0.98
CA ILE A 9 15.34 17.97 0.02
C ILE A 9 15.06 17.23 -1.30
N PRO A 10 16.03 16.54 -1.94
CA PRO A 10 15.77 15.76 -3.15
C PRO A 10 14.74 14.64 -2.93
N ASP A 11 14.78 13.95 -1.79
CA ASP A 11 13.81 12.91 -1.48
C ASP A 11 12.41 13.48 -1.28
N ASN A 12 12.28 14.61 -0.59
CA ASN A 12 11.01 15.30 -0.43
C ASN A 12 10.38 15.67 -1.78
N GLN A 13 11.17 16.17 -2.72
CA GLN A 13 10.67 16.50 -4.07
C GLN A 13 10.14 15.25 -4.80
N ARG A 14 10.87 14.14 -4.73
CA ARG A 14 10.45 12.85 -5.29
C ARG A 14 9.18 12.33 -4.63
N LEU A 15 9.10 12.39 -3.30
CA LEU A 15 7.92 11.97 -2.55
C LEU A 15 6.70 12.82 -2.85
N ILE A 16 6.84 14.13 -3.02
CA ILE A 16 5.75 15.03 -3.46
C ILE A 16 5.23 14.59 -4.83
N ALA A 17 6.14 14.36 -5.81
CA ALA A 17 5.77 13.88 -7.13
C ALA A 17 5.07 12.51 -7.06
N SER A 18 5.59 11.58 -6.25
CA SER A 18 4.99 10.26 -6.05
C SER A 18 3.59 10.35 -5.44
N VAL A 19 3.36 11.27 -4.50
CA VAL A 19 2.01 11.50 -3.94
C VAL A 19 1.04 12.05 -4.99
N MET A 20 1.51 12.85 -5.95
CA MET A 20 0.65 13.31 -7.05
C MET A 20 0.24 12.13 -7.95
N VAL A 21 1.20 11.27 -8.31
CA VAL A 21 0.94 10.03 -9.06
C VAL A 21 -0.03 9.12 -8.28
N LEU A 22 0.24 8.89 -7.00
CA LEU A 22 -0.59 8.10 -6.11
C LEU A 22 -2.05 8.58 -6.07
N LYS A 23 -2.27 9.90 -5.92
CA LYS A 23 -3.61 10.50 -5.90
C LYS A 23 -4.35 10.32 -7.22
N ALA A 24 -3.66 10.51 -8.33
CA ALA A 24 -4.25 10.36 -9.67
C ALA A 24 -4.62 8.91 -9.96
N ALA A 25 -3.70 7.97 -9.73
CA ALA A 25 -3.91 6.54 -9.97
C ALA A 25 -4.97 5.96 -9.02
N SER A 26 -4.96 6.32 -7.74
CA SER A 26 -5.95 5.88 -6.76
C SER A 26 -7.37 6.31 -7.14
N ALA A 27 -7.53 7.55 -7.65
CA ALA A 27 -8.82 8.02 -8.14
C ALA A 27 -9.32 7.22 -9.34
N LYS A 28 -8.43 6.93 -10.31
CA LYS A 28 -8.77 6.10 -11.48
C LYS A 28 -9.15 4.68 -11.07
N ALA A 29 -8.37 4.07 -10.18
CA ALA A 29 -8.62 2.72 -9.65
C ALA A 29 -10.00 2.64 -8.95
N LYS A 30 -10.31 3.62 -8.09
CA LYS A 30 -11.62 3.73 -7.45
C LYS A 30 -12.75 3.93 -8.46
N ALA A 31 -12.57 4.82 -9.44
CA ALA A 31 -13.58 5.09 -10.44
C ALA A 31 -13.88 3.85 -11.31
N ALA A 32 -12.86 3.09 -11.69
CA ALA A 32 -13.02 1.84 -12.43
C ALA A 32 -13.90 0.84 -11.68
N LEU A 33 -13.61 0.59 -10.39
CA LEU A 33 -14.42 -0.32 -9.58
C LEU A 33 -15.86 0.17 -9.41
N LEU A 34 -16.07 1.48 -9.25
CA LEU A 34 -17.41 2.08 -9.10
C LEU A 34 -18.22 2.04 -10.40
N SER A 35 -17.57 2.16 -11.56
CA SER A 35 -18.22 2.06 -12.87
C SER A 35 -18.49 0.62 -13.33
N GLY A 36 -17.97 -0.36 -12.60
CA GLY A 36 -18.08 -1.78 -12.97
C GLY A 36 -17.02 -2.21 -14.00
N ASP A 37 -15.99 -1.41 -14.26
CA ASP A 37 -14.83 -1.87 -15.02
C ASP A 37 -13.96 -2.77 -14.11
N LEU A 38 -14.12 -4.06 -14.29
CA LEU A 38 -13.46 -5.10 -13.49
C LEU A 38 -12.25 -5.72 -14.20
N THR A 39 -11.76 -5.13 -15.27
CA THR A 39 -10.63 -5.67 -16.07
C THR A 39 -9.42 -5.95 -15.19
N HIS A 40 -8.90 -4.91 -14.51
CA HIS A 40 -7.73 -5.05 -13.64
C HIS A 40 -8.07 -5.72 -12.30
N PHE A 41 -9.31 -5.58 -11.80
CA PHE A 41 -9.77 -6.33 -10.62
C PHE A 41 -9.67 -7.85 -10.86
N ARG A 42 -10.11 -8.33 -12.01
CA ARG A 42 -10.02 -9.76 -12.35
C ARG A 42 -8.58 -10.25 -12.44
N THR A 43 -7.70 -9.43 -13.01
CA THR A 43 -6.27 -9.76 -13.13
C THR A 43 -5.62 -9.96 -11.75
N TRP A 44 -5.97 -9.11 -10.78
CA TRP A 44 -5.21 -9.05 -9.53
C TRP A 44 -5.94 -9.62 -8.31
N PHE A 45 -7.27 -9.76 -8.34
CA PHE A 45 -8.03 -10.19 -7.16
C PHE A 45 -8.98 -11.37 -7.37
N ASP A 46 -9.61 -11.50 -8.54
CA ASP A 46 -10.57 -12.57 -8.77
C ASP A 46 -10.67 -12.95 -10.26
N GLY A 47 -9.71 -13.72 -10.73
CA GLY A 47 -9.68 -14.26 -12.09
C GLY A 47 -10.79 -15.29 -12.39
N THR A 48 -11.54 -15.73 -11.38
CA THR A 48 -12.65 -16.68 -11.56
C THR A 48 -13.90 -16.03 -12.17
N GLY A 49 -13.99 -14.71 -12.14
CA GLY A 49 -15.15 -13.93 -12.57
C GLY A 49 -16.36 -13.99 -11.63
N LYS A 50 -16.24 -14.66 -10.47
CA LYS A 50 -17.33 -14.75 -9.47
C LYS A 50 -17.49 -13.47 -8.67
N ASN A 51 -16.50 -12.60 -8.70
CA ASN A 51 -16.47 -11.32 -7.98
C ASN A 51 -16.68 -11.45 -6.46
N ALA A 52 -16.33 -12.60 -5.88
CA ALA A 52 -16.60 -12.95 -4.49
C ALA A 52 -16.00 -11.95 -3.48
N HIS A 53 -14.89 -11.30 -3.83
CA HIS A 53 -14.19 -10.34 -2.95
C HIS A 53 -14.30 -8.89 -3.43
N LEU A 54 -15.13 -8.60 -4.43
CA LEU A 54 -15.25 -7.27 -5.03
C LEU A 54 -15.61 -6.20 -3.98
N MET A 55 -16.58 -6.45 -3.14
CA MET A 55 -16.99 -5.50 -2.10
C MET A 55 -15.84 -5.18 -1.13
N LYS A 56 -15.10 -6.20 -0.70
CA LYS A 56 -13.95 -6.02 0.21
C LYS A 56 -12.85 -5.20 -0.45
N VAL A 57 -12.44 -5.57 -1.67
CA VAL A 57 -11.39 -4.86 -2.41
C VAL A 57 -11.82 -3.43 -2.70
N SER A 58 -13.06 -3.21 -3.15
CA SER A 58 -13.61 -1.88 -3.41
C SER A 58 -13.64 -1.01 -2.16
N SER A 59 -13.99 -1.59 -1.00
CA SER A 59 -13.95 -0.87 0.28
C SER A 59 -12.53 -0.42 0.63
N ILE A 60 -11.53 -1.31 0.49
CA ILE A 60 -10.12 -0.99 0.78
C ILE A 60 -9.61 0.09 -0.19
N VAL A 61 -9.86 -0.06 -1.49
CA VAL A 61 -9.46 0.93 -2.51
C VAL A 61 -10.09 2.29 -2.23
N LYS A 62 -11.37 2.32 -1.89
CA LYS A 62 -12.08 3.55 -1.50
C LYS A 62 -11.46 4.17 -0.25
N GLU A 63 -11.20 3.38 0.79
CA GLU A 63 -10.61 3.88 2.04
C GLU A 63 -9.19 4.42 1.85
N ILE A 64 -8.39 3.82 0.97
CA ILE A 64 -7.07 4.33 0.62
C ILE A 64 -7.22 5.70 -0.06
N ASP A 65 -8.07 5.83 -1.08
CA ASP A 65 -8.29 7.10 -1.78
C ASP A 65 -8.80 8.19 -0.84
N ASP A 66 -9.77 7.86 0.02
CA ASP A 66 -10.30 8.78 1.02
C ASP A 66 -9.24 9.19 2.04
N ALA A 67 -8.38 8.26 2.47
CA ALA A 67 -7.28 8.55 3.39
C ALA A 67 -6.25 9.52 2.78
N ILE A 68 -5.82 9.26 1.54
CA ILE A 68 -4.87 10.11 0.82
C ILE A 68 -5.40 11.55 0.66
N ARG A 69 -6.72 11.72 0.52
CA ARG A 69 -7.35 13.03 0.29
C ARG A 69 -7.68 13.78 1.58
N SER A 70 -8.13 13.07 2.61
CA SER A 70 -8.78 13.71 3.76
C SER A 70 -8.08 13.48 5.10
N ARG A 71 -7.29 12.40 5.25
CA ARG A 71 -6.65 12.09 6.53
C ARG A 71 -5.25 12.70 6.65
N PRO A 72 -4.79 13.02 7.85
CA PRO A 72 -3.39 13.36 8.07
C PRO A 72 -2.53 12.10 7.93
N ILE A 73 -1.65 12.07 6.94
CA ILE A 73 -0.68 11.00 6.70
C ILE A 73 0.73 11.57 6.88
N THR A 74 1.57 10.88 7.62
CA THR A 74 3.00 11.19 7.73
C THR A 74 3.81 10.07 7.09
N PHE A 75 4.48 10.36 5.98
CA PHE A 75 5.55 9.51 5.47
C PHE A 75 6.83 9.87 6.20
N ALA A 76 7.50 8.87 6.77
CA ALA A 76 8.73 9.07 7.54
C ALA A 76 9.88 8.27 6.94
N ASN A 77 11.06 8.86 6.93
CA ASN A 77 12.26 8.20 6.45
C ASN A 77 12.67 7.07 7.39
N ALA A 78 12.79 5.86 6.84
CA ALA A 78 13.23 4.67 7.56
C ALA A 78 14.67 4.26 7.25
N THR A 79 15.38 5.00 6.41
CA THR A 79 16.77 4.68 6.02
C THR A 79 17.66 4.57 7.25
N GLY A 80 18.37 3.44 7.36
CA GLY A 80 19.32 3.17 8.44
C GLY A 80 18.70 2.81 9.78
N ASN A 81 17.36 2.64 9.88
CA ASN A 81 16.77 2.17 11.13
C ASN A 81 17.02 0.66 11.37
N ALA A 82 16.67 0.19 12.58
CA ALA A 82 16.96 -1.17 13.00
C ALA A 82 16.24 -2.25 12.14
N ILE A 83 15.07 -1.93 11.57
CA ILE A 83 14.29 -2.86 10.74
C ILE A 83 14.89 -2.91 9.34
N GLU A 84 15.15 -1.76 8.72
CA GLU A 84 15.76 -1.67 7.39
C GLU A 84 17.14 -2.36 7.36
N ARG A 85 17.92 -2.24 8.44
CA ARG A 85 19.21 -2.94 8.55
C ARG A 85 19.11 -4.47 8.63
N LYS A 86 17.98 -5.00 9.08
CA LYS A 86 17.75 -6.45 9.18
C LYS A 86 17.16 -7.04 7.91
N GLU A 87 16.35 -6.28 7.19
CA GLU A 87 15.62 -6.73 6.02
C GLU A 87 16.17 -6.05 4.77
N GLN A 88 17.04 -6.76 4.05
CA GLN A 88 17.59 -6.26 2.79
C GLN A 88 16.47 -6.08 1.75
N GLY A 89 16.46 -4.92 1.08
CA GLY A 89 15.48 -4.61 0.03
C GLY A 89 14.14 -4.10 0.55
N LEU A 90 14.02 -3.82 1.85
CA LEU A 90 12.83 -3.20 2.42
C LEU A 90 12.56 -1.83 1.79
N CYS A 91 11.38 -1.64 1.20
CA CYS A 91 10.98 -0.40 0.53
C CYS A 91 10.15 0.50 1.43
N GLY A 92 9.35 -0.10 2.29
CA GLY A 92 8.50 0.59 3.26
C GLY A 92 7.97 -0.38 4.29
N TYR A 93 7.33 0.13 5.32
CA TYR A 93 6.59 -0.66 6.29
C TYR A 93 5.64 0.20 7.12
N VAL A 94 4.63 -0.44 7.68
CA VAL A 94 3.69 0.17 8.63
C VAL A 94 3.55 -0.69 9.87
N TRP A 95 3.28 -0.03 10.98
CA TRP A 95 2.84 -0.71 12.19
C TRP A 95 1.32 -0.90 12.12
N LEU A 96 0.87 -2.14 12.09
CA LEU A 96 -0.54 -2.47 12.23
C LEU A 96 -0.95 -2.28 13.69
N MET A 97 -2.06 -1.57 13.93
CA MET A 97 -2.68 -1.55 15.26
C MET A 97 -3.27 -2.94 15.51
N ARG A 98 -2.53 -3.79 16.24
CA ARG A 98 -3.10 -5.01 16.81
C ARG A 98 -3.72 -4.69 18.17
N ASN A 99 -4.83 -5.35 18.50
CA ASN A 99 -5.45 -5.27 19.81
C ASN A 99 -4.41 -5.53 20.91
N PRO A 100 -4.34 -4.71 21.97
CA PRO A 100 -3.30 -4.77 23.00
C PRO A 100 -3.38 -6.00 23.94
N GLY A 101 -4.03 -7.08 23.54
CA GLY A 101 -4.26 -8.25 24.36
C GLY A 101 -3.45 -9.51 24.04
N VAL A 102 -2.61 -9.51 22.99
CA VAL A 102 -1.84 -10.68 22.61
C VAL A 102 -0.36 -10.32 22.56
N GLY A 103 0.39 -10.81 23.51
CA GLY A 103 1.81 -10.70 23.87
C GLY A 103 2.87 -10.56 22.79
N ASP A 104 2.74 -9.58 21.93
CA ASP A 104 3.71 -9.24 20.91
C ASP A 104 4.57 -8.06 21.40
N GLN A 105 5.88 -8.26 21.50
CA GLN A 105 6.82 -7.21 21.89
C GLN A 105 6.76 -5.99 20.98
N PHE A 106 6.23 -6.12 19.76
CA PHE A 106 6.02 -5.03 18.81
C PHE A 106 4.80 -4.16 19.14
N SER A 107 3.84 -4.64 19.93
CA SER A 107 2.66 -3.85 20.32
C SER A 107 3.01 -2.61 21.15
N LYS A 108 4.13 -2.61 21.86
CA LYS A 108 4.62 -1.45 22.63
C LYS A 108 5.20 -0.33 21.78
N MET A 109 5.59 -0.59 20.53
CA MET A 109 6.13 0.42 19.61
C MET A 109 5.04 1.12 18.81
N ILE A 110 3.79 0.70 18.91
CA ILE A 110 2.63 1.20 18.15
C ILE A 110 2.15 2.59 18.62
N HIS A 111 2.61 3.07 19.76
CA HIS A 111 2.17 4.35 20.34
C HIS A 111 2.89 5.57 19.77
N VAL A 112 3.48 5.48 18.59
CA VAL A 112 4.05 6.66 17.93
C VAL A 112 2.95 7.39 17.16
N GLY A 113 2.14 8.15 17.89
CA GLY A 113 1.25 9.16 17.33
C GLY A 113 -0.09 8.65 16.82
N SER A 114 -1.14 9.40 17.07
CA SER A 114 -2.54 9.19 16.66
C SER A 114 -2.79 9.36 15.15
N GLY A 115 -1.75 9.34 14.29
CA GLY A 115 -1.86 9.55 12.86
C GLY A 115 -1.46 8.33 12.04
N MET A 116 -1.78 8.32 10.75
CA MET A 116 -1.29 7.35 9.78
C MET A 116 0.18 7.62 9.49
N ARG A 117 1.08 6.97 10.24
CA ARG A 117 2.53 7.03 10.00
C ARG A 117 2.95 5.84 9.16
N ILE A 118 3.59 6.10 8.05
CA ILE A 118 4.09 5.14 7.06
C ILE A 118 5.58 5.38 6.90
N LEU A 119 6.37 4.32 7.04
CA LEU A 119 7.81 4.39 6.92
C LEU A 119 8.22 4.00 5.51
N ILE A 120 9.08 4.80 4.88
CA ILE A 120 9.55 4.63 3.51
C ILE A 120 11.07 4.67 3.48
N VAL A 121 11.67 3.79 2.69
CA VAL A 121 13.10 3.79 2.36
C VAL A 121 13.26 4.31 0.93
N PRO A 122 13.48 5.62 0.73
CA PRO A 122 13.38 6.25 -0.60
C PRO A 122 14.44 5.78 -1.59
N GLY A 123 15.58 5.29 -1.10
CA GLY A 123 16.70 4.83 -1.92
C GLY A 123 16.48 3.49 -2.65
N THR A 124 15.55 2.66 -2.17
CA THR A 124 15.35 1.29 -2.70
C THR A 124 14.79 1.25 -4.12
N HIS A 125 14.17 2.33 -4.59
CA HIS A 125 13.58 2.41 -5.92
C HIS A 125 14.41 3.21 -6.94
N GLY A 126 15.67 3.49 -6.66
CA GLY A 126 16.53 4.26 -7.58
C GLY A 126 15.96 5.64 -7.96
N GLY A 127 15.05 6.19 -7.15
CA GLY A 127 14.40 7.47 -7.41
C GLY A 127 13.19 7.41 -8.35
N ASN A 128 12.71 6.23 -8.73
CA ASN A 128 11.50 6.09 -9.55
C ASN A 128 10.24 6.48 -8.76
N ILE A 129 9.58 7.55 -9.21
CA ILE A 129 8.40 8.12 -8.55
C ILE A 129 7.18 7.20 -8.63
N ASN A 130 7.05 6.40 -9.67
CA ASN A 130 5.93 5.47 -9.83
C ASN A 130 6.06 4.31 -8.83
N ASN A 131 7.26 3.73 -8.72
CA ASN A 131 7.52 2.67 -7.75
C ASN A 131 7.33 3.16 -6.30
N LEU A 132 7.70 4.42 -6.00
CA LEU A 132 7.43 5.03 -4.70
C LEU A 132 5.92 5.19 -4.45
N ALA A 133 5.15 5.60 -5.46
CA ALA A 133 3.70 5.70 -5.35
C ALA A 133 3.05 4.33 -5.11
N GLU A 134 3.51 3.30 -5.81
CA GLU A 134 3.09 1.92 -5.62
C GLU A 134 3.41 1.41 -4.21
N THR A 135 4.64 1.66 -3.70
CA THR A 135 5.02 1.32 -2.33
C THR A 135 4.13 2.03 -1.30
N MET A 136 3.87 3.32 -1.47
CA MET A 136 2.96 4.05 -0.59
C MET A 136 1.56 3.44 -0.56
N TYR A 137 1.07 2.97 -1.71
CA TYR A 137 -0.24 2.33 -1.80
C TYR A 137 -0.26 0.95 -1.15
N HIS A 138 0.80 0.17 -1.32
CA HIS A 138 1.03 -1.09 -0.64
C HIS A 138 0.91 -0.91 0.89
N GLU A 139 1.68 0.02 1.45
CA GLU A 139 1.68 0.31 2.88
C GLU A 139 0.33 0.85 3.38
N LEU A 140 -0.33 1.68 2.57
CA LEU A 140 -1.67 2.14 2.88
C LEU A 140 -2.67 1.00 2.93
N SER A 141 -2.54 -0.02 2.07
CA SER A 141 -3.41 -1.18 2.09
C SER A 141 -3.31 -1.98 3.40
N HIS A 142 -2.10 -2.09 3.96
CA HIS A 142 -1.93 -2.62 5.31
C HIS A 142 -2.66 -1.79 6.35
N LYS A 143 -2.48 -0.46 6.27
CA LYS A 143 -2.96 0.47 7.30
C LYS A 143 -4.48 0.56 7.37
N VAL A 144 -5.16 0.58 6.22
CA VAL A 144 -6.62 0.73 6.16
C VAL A 144 -7.35 -0.60 5.95
N GLY A 145 -6.75 -1.54 5.23
CA GLY A 145 -7.37 -2.80 4.84
C GLY A 145 -6.95 -4.01 5.67
N GLY A 146 -5.93 -3.86 6.52
CA GLY A 146 -5.36 -4.99 7.28
C GLY A 146 -4.77 -6.07 6.38
N THR A 147 -4.28 -5.69 5.19
CA THR A 147 -3.62 -6.62 4.27
C THR A 147 -2.31 -7.15 4.86
N LYS A 148 -1.75 -8.18 4.25
CA LYS A 148 -0.54 -8.89 4.70
C LYS A 148 0.44 -9.01 3.54
N ASP A 149 1.70 -9.21 3.85
CA ASP A 149 2.73 -9.61 2.89
C ASP A 149 2.70 -11.12 2.72
N ILE A 150 1.88 -11.59 1.77
CA ILE A 150 1.76 -13.01 1.47
C ILE A 150 2.79 -13.41 0.41
N THR A 151 2.97 -12.58 -0.62
CA THR A 151 3.94 -12.77 -1.69
C THR A 151 4.20 -11.45 -2.41
N TYR A 152 5.42 -11.28 -2.90
CA TYR A 152 5.85 -10.18 -3.78
C TYR A 152 6.02 -10.63 -5.24
N ASP A 153 5.96 -11.94 -5.50
CA ASP A 153 6.12 -12.50 -6.84
C ASP A 153 4.87 -12.27 -7.68
N VAL A 154 5.03 -11.59 -8.82
CA VAL A 154 3.95 -11.19 -9.72
C VAL A 154 3.13 -12.39 -10.23
N ASN A 155 3.81 -13.49 -10.58
CA ASN A 155 3.15 -14.68 -11.10
C ASN A 155 2.33 -15.37 -10.00
N THR A 156 2.87 -15.39 -8.77
CA THR A 156 2.14 -15.90 -7.61
C THR A 156 0.95 -15.01 -7.26
N CYS A 157 1.06 -13.68 -7.35
CA CYS A 157 -0.07 -12.77 -7.18
C CYS A 157 -1.21 -13.08 -8.17
N LYS A 158 -0.89 -13.22 -9.46
CA LYS A 158 -1.87 -13.57 -10.50
C LYS A 158 -2.46 -14.98 -10.30
N ARG A 159 -1.62 -15.95 -9.92
CA ARG A 159 -2.09 -17.32 -9.61
C ARG A 159 -3.04 -17.31 -8.42
N ASN A 160 -2.76 -16.54 -7.38
CA ASN A 160 -3.64 -16.40 -6.23
C ASN A 160 -4.98 -15.76 -6.61
N ALA A 161 -4.97 -14.75 -7.49
CA ALA A 161 -6.22 -14.18 -8.01
C ALA A 161 -7.11 -15.22 -8.70
N LEU A 162 -6.52 -16.21 -9.36
CA LEU A 162 -7.24 -17.28 -10.05
C LEU A 162 -7.66 -18.43 -9.13
N LEU A 163 -6.75 -18.90 -8.28
CA LEU A 163 -6.92 -20.14 -7.50
C LEU A 163 -7.38 -19.88 -6.05
N THR A 164 -6.97 -18.78 -5.46
CA THR A 164 -7.24 -18.41 -4.06
C THR A 164 -7.56 -16.92 -3.93
N PRO A 165 -8.68 -16.44 -4.52
CA PRO A 165 -9.04 -15.00 -4.52
C PRO A 165 -9.05 -14.35 -3.13
N GLN A 166 -9.35 -15.12 -2.09
CA GLN A 166 -9.28 -14.66 -0.70
C GLN A 166 -7.86 -14.24 -0.31
N GLN A 167 -6.84 -15.00 -0.72
CA GLN A 167 -5.44 -14.64 -0.44
C GLN A 167 -5.03 -13.42 -1.25
N ALA A 168 -5.44 -13.33 -2.52
CA ALA A 168 -5.18 -12.16 -3.35
C ALA A 168 -5.79 -10.89 -2.73
N ALA A 169 -7.04 -10.94 -2.24
CA ALA A 169 -7.71 -9.83 -1.56
C ALA A 169 -7.12 -9.47 -0.19
N LEU A 170 -6.24 -10.31 0.36
CA LEU A 170 -5.51 -10.06 1.60
C LEU A 170 -4.04 -9.68 1.38
N ASN A 171 -3.51 -9.83 0.17
CA ASN A 171 -2.10 -9.58 -0.13
C ASN A 171 -1.88 -8.12 -0.55
N ALA A 172 -1.04 -7.40 0.18
CA ALA A 172 -0.74 -5.99 -0.11
C ALA A 172 -0.12 -5.78 -1.50
N GLU A 173 0.71 -6.72 -1.96
CA GLU A 173 1.30 -6.66 -3.30
C GLU A 173 0.26 -6.70 -4.42
N ASN A 174 -0.88 -7.38 -4.24
CA ASN A 174 -1.95 -7.35 -5.23
C ASN A 174 -2.57 -5.95 -5.37
N TYR A 175 -2.66 -5.18 -4.28
CA TYR A 175 -3.08 -3.77 -4.32
C TYR A 175 -2.03 -2.88 -4.99
N ASN A 176 -0.75 -3.11 -4.70
CA ASN A 176 0.37 -2.46 -5.37
C ASN A 176 0.25 -2.62 -6.90
N ARG A 177 0.17 -3.85 -7.39
CA ARG A 177 0.07 -4.18 -8.81
C ARG A 177 -1.22 -3.66 -9.45
N PHE A 178 -2.32 -3.70 -8.73
CA PHE A 178 -3.58 -3.12 -9.18
C PHE A 178 -3.48 -1.61 -9.38
N LEU A 179 -2.83 -0.88 -8.48
CA LEU A 179 -2.58 0.55 -8.67
C LEU A 179 -1.70 0.80 -9.90
N GLY A 180 -0.66 0.00 -10.10
CA GLY A 180 0.27 0.11 -11.22
C GLY A 180 -0.41 0.14 -12.59
N GLU A 181 -1.55 -0.54 -12.74
CA GLU A 181 -2.36 -0.53 -13.97
C GLU A 181 -2.97 0.85 -14.30
N TYR A 182 -3.01 1.77 -13.34
CA TYR A 182 -3.56 3.13 -13.49
C TYR A 182 -2.48 4.22 -13.47
N ILE A 183 -1.23 3.84 -13.28
CA ILE A 183 -0.07 4.74 -13.37
C ILE A 183 0.38 4.80 -14.84
N ASN A 184 0.13 5.91 -15.49
CA ASN A 184 0.52 6.18 -16.88
C ASN A 184 1.50 7.34 -16.91
#